data_d70a8cdf3264254990d11f3cb058c1fc
#
_entry.id   d70a8cdf3264254990d11f3cb058c1fc
#
_cell.length_a   1.000
_cell.length_b   1.000
_cell.length_c   1.000
_cell.angle_alpha   90.00
_cell.angle_beta   90.00
_cell.angle_gamma   90.00
#
_symmetry.space_group_name_H-M   'P 1'
#
loop_
_entity.id
_entity.type
_entity.pdbx_description
1 polymer ?
#
loop_
_entity_poly.entity_id
_entity_poly.type
_entity_poly.pdbx_seq_one_letter_code
_entity_poly.pdbx_strand_id
1 'polypeptide(L)'
;MISVFDLPPRHLRQPRCSVRRRMHPDKPVIIMTAQNNGRSNPLRIPKVSHAIFALVLLVCVAPSALFGQGQSTAKPRPRVIVIGVNGMEMDVIRPLILQGKMPNLAGVIKKGTYGKLRTVSAPNCPRVYSTLFTSTRPEEHGVSGFIVGGITANTNMLKEEPIWSMLSKNKITVGMANVPATFPVLPVNGYMISGMLTRGKNCEDGVLCAPKLSEVQGGEAVYPPALKAELIKNVGDFYIDCERMPSAEQLKDHEPEVIDAWLKKVDVIRAQQTKLFDYLLNTHPTDFTWLAQSCEDRTGHWLYPIAPYNAGYNPKINAIRTDAFPNEYVGFDGVLGSILKRVDDKTYVFIISDHGIKPLREFEQTDPHAHMDHEKTTPVIAKHDFADGDDVPGSFFAMGPGIKQGLRLMGLEASVYDLAPTILHLYGIDPSKQMRGRVLSEIFENSDGKVAQK
;
A
#
# COMPACT_ATOMS: atom_id res chain seq x y z
N MET A 1 59.34 16.82 9.72
CA MET A 1 59.78 18.26 9.76
C MET A 1 58.54 19.11 9.49
N ILE A 2 58.24 20.00 10.49
CA ILE A 2 57.38 21.19 10.42
C ILE A 2 55.87 20.89 10.21
N SER A 3 55.00 20.81 11.20
CA SER A 3 54.58 21.67 12.34
C SER A 3 53.79 22.94 11.92
N VAL A 4 52.60 23.03 12.55
CA VAL A 4 51.93 24.24 13.04
C VAL A 4 50.90 24.93 12.11
N PHE A 5 49.65 24.99 12.53
CA PHE A 5 49.06 26.14 13.20
C PHE A 5 47.70 25.83 13.86
N ASP A 6 47.67 26.02 15.19
CA ASP A 6 46.50 26.16 16.02
C ASP A 6 45.80 27.51 15.79
N LEU A 7 44.48 27.54 15.82
CA LEU A 7 43.69 28.75 16.14
C LEU A 7 42.48 28.37 17.01
N PRO A 8 42.12 29.17 18.03
CA PRO A 8 41.15 28.82 19.08
C PRO A 8 39.70 29.14 18.70
N PRO A 9 38.71 28.55 19.41
CA PRO A 9 37.30 28.72 19.08
C PRO A 9 36.74 30.05 19.58
N ARG A 10 36.03 30.77 18.72
CA ARG A 10 35.28 31.98 19.09
C ARG A 10 33.93 31.57 19.72
N HIS A 11 33.74 31.98 20.99
CA HIS A 11 32.48 31.94 21.69
C HIS A 11 31.47 32.91 21.06
N LEU A 12 30.35 32.40 20.57
CA LEU A 12 29.14 33.17 20.28
C LEU A 12 28.15 32.99 21.44
N ARG A 13 27.86 34.08 22.13
CA ARG A 13 26.88 34.19 23.23
C ARG A 13 25.48 34.08 22.67
N GLN A 14 24.68 33.14 23.20
CA GLN A 14 23.22 33.10 23.01
C GLN A 14 22.55 34.07 24.03
N PRO A 15 21.49 34.80 23.63
CA PRO A 15 20.69 35.57 24.58
C PRO A 15 19.72 34.66 25.34
N ARG A 16 19.80 34.67 26.65
CA ARG A 16 18.82 34.06 27.55
C ARG A 16 17.56 34.92 27.60
N CYS A 17 16.45 34.43 27.18
CA CYS A 17 15.14 35.01 27.45
C CYS A 17 14.50 34.24 28.60
N SER A 18 14.43 34.88 29.78
CA SER A 18 13.78 34.36 30.97
C SER A 18 12.32 34.86 30.99
N VAL A 19 11.36 33.96 30.84
CA VAL A 19 9.94 34.28 31.06
C VAL A 19 9.57 33.87 32.49
N ARG A 20 9.33 34.86 33.36
CA ARG A 20 8.73 34.65 34.68
C ARG A 20 7.23 34.38 34.53
N ARG A 21 6.79 33.22 35.00
CA ARG A 21 5.37 32.95 35.28
C ARG A 21 4.94 33.73 36.52
N ARG A 22 3.94 34.58 36.39
CA ARG A 22 3.09 35.04 37.48
C ARG A 22 1.77 34.28 37.41
N MET A 23 1.49 33.54 38.48
CA MET A 23 0.13 33.05 38.77
C MET A 23 -0.68 34.19 39.38
N HIS A 24 -1.93 34.35 39.00
CA HIS A 24 -2.98 35.02 39.73
C HIS A 24 -4.28 34.24 39.63
N PRO A 25 -4.98 34.06 40.76
CA PRO A 25 -6.23 33.31 40.81
C PRO A 25 -7.45 34.25 40.63
N ASP A 26 -8.59 33.61 40.35
CA ASP A 26 -9.97 34.11 40.51
C ASP A 26 -10.46 35.21 39.56
N LYS A 27 -11.36 34.84 38.66
CA LYS A 27 -12.51 35.66 38.25
C LYS A 27 -13.71 34.76 37.94
N PRO A 28 -14.92 35.21 38.33
CA PRO A 28 -16.12 34.38 38.37
C PRO A 28 -16.87 34.31 37.04
N VAL A 29 -17.57 33.18 36.88
CA VAL A 29 -18.49 32.87 35.81
C VAL A 29 -19.74 33.75 35.98
N ILE A 30 -20.10 34.53 34.97
CA ILE A 30 -21.40 35.24 34.89
C ILE A 30 -22.39 34.33 34.16
N ILE A 31 -23.37 33.82 34.89
CA ILE A 31 -24.52 33.13 34.34
C ILE A 31 -25.57 34.21 34.07
N MET A 32 -25.91 34.43 32.78
CA MET A 32 -27.07 35.25 32.43
C MET A 32 -28.32 34.35 32.36
N THR A 33 -29.19 34.48 33.36
CA THR A 33 -30.56 33.97 33.31
C THR A 33 -31.49 35.03 32.69
N ALA A 34 -32.14 34.70 31.59
CA ALA A 34 -33.17 35.50 30.98
C ALA A 34 -34.51 35.21 31.73
N GLN A 35 -35.00 36.19 32.47
CA GLN A 35 -36.39 36.18 33.01
C GLN A 35 -37.38 36.57 31.92
N ASN A 36 -38.34 35.71 31.72
CA ASN A 36 -39.48 35.92 30.82
C ASN A 36 -40.61 36.56 31.59
N ASN A 37 -40.85 37.86 31.38
CA ASN A 37 -42.02 38.54 31.90
C ASN A 37 -43.12 38.53 30.85
N GLY A 38 -44.17 37.78 31.14
CA GLY A 38 -45.37 37.70 30.34
C GLY A 38 -46.20 38.98 30.34
N ARG A 39 -46.68 39.37 29.17
CA ARG A 39 -47.98 40.08 29.00
C ARG A 39 -48.56 39.61 27.66
N SER A 40 -49.70 38.92 27.81
CA SER A 40 -50.54 38.49 26.71
C SER A 40 -51.42 39.65 26.29
N ASN A 41 -51.40 40.07 25.03
CA ASN A 41 -52.46 40.87 24.40
C ASN A 41 -53.00 40.08 23.19
N PRO A 42 -54.28 39.86 23.09
CA PRO A 42 -54.91 39.15 21.98
C PRO A 42 -55.06 40.08 20.76
N LEU A 43 -54.33 39.78 19.69
CA LEU A 43 -54.59 40.43 18.39
C LEU A 43 -55.80 39.82 17.71
N ARG A 44 -56.82 40.71 17.50
CA ARG A 44 -58.01 40.42 16.69
C ARG A 44 -57.63 40.23 15.23
N ILE A 45 -57.92 39.07 14.67
CA ILE A 45 -57.80 38.77 13.26
C ILE A 45 -59.04 39.23 12.53
N PRO A 46 -58.97 40.08 11.49
CA PRO A 46 -60.19 40.46 10.71
C PRO A 46 -60.59 39.30 9.79
N LYS A 47 -61.90 39.04 9.70
CA LYS A 47 -62.46 38.04 8.78
C LYS A 47 -62.21 38.46 7.33
N VAL A 48 -61.32 37.77 6.63
CA VAL A 48 -61.14 37.92 5.19
C VAL A 48 -62.10 36.99 4.46
N SER A 49 -62.83 37.58 3.53
CA SER A 49 -63.93 36.95 2.79
C SER A 49 -63.46 35.83 1.91
N HIS A 50 -64.29 34.79 1.76
CA HIS A 50 -63.97 33.53 1.02
C HIS A 50 -63.78 33.72 -0.49
N ALA A 51 -63.81 34.93 -1.04
CA ALA A 51 -63.58 35.18 -2.48
C ALA A 51 -62.08 35.29 -2.90
N ILE A 52 -61.15 35.40 -1.93
CA ILE A 52 -59.74 35.55 -2.25
C ILE A 52 -59.02 34.17 -2.25
N PHE A 53 -59.67 33.15 -1.65
CA PHE A 53 -59.01 31.78 -1.60
C PHE A 53 -59.07 31.02 -2.93
N ALA A 54 -59.92 31.38 -3.87
CA ALA A 54 -60.03 30.73 -5.17
C ALA A 54 -59.01 31.23 -6.20
N LEU A 55 -58.42 32.43 -6.00
CA LEU A 55 -57.44 33.00 -6.96
C LEU A 55 -55.99 32.66 -6.64
N VAL A 56 -55.69 32.24 -5.41
CA VAL A 56 -54.33 31.87 -4.99
C VAL A 56 -54.01 30.42 -5.33
N LEU A 57 -55.01 29.57 -5.53
CA LEU A 57 -54.82 28.14 -5.89
C LEU A 57 -54.60 27.91 -7.41
N LEU A 58 -54.81 28.93 -8.26
CA LEU A 58 -54.63 28.79 -9.72
C LEU A 58 -53.26 29.23 -10.24
N VAL A 59 -52.37 29.76 -9.38
CA VAL A 59 -51.02 30.23 -9.79
C VAL A 59 -49.94 29.27 -9.34
N CYS A 60 -50.25 28.22 -8.56
CA CYS A 60 -49.25 27.22 -8.13
C CYS A 60 -49.24 25.93 -8.98
N VAL A 61 -49.91 25.88 -10.11
CA VAL A 61 -49.76 24.82 -11.11
C VAL A 61 -49.02 25.39 -12.33
N ALA A 62 -47.84 25.96 -12.10
CA ALA A 62 -46.85 26.11 -13.16
C ALA A 62 -46.16 24.73 -13.37
N PRO A 63 -45.93 24.31 -14.60
CA PRO A 63 -45.44 22.96 -14.90
C PRO A 63 -44.04 22.78 -14.32
N SER A 64 -43.92 21.87 -13.38
CA SER A 64 -42.65 21.32 -12.89
C SER A 64 -41.93 20.46 -13.97
N ALA A 65 -42.08 20.83 -15.20
CA ALA A 65 -41.55 20.09 -16.35
C ALA A 65 -40.55 20.96 -17.12
N LEU A 66 -39.41 21.34 -16.50
CA LEU A 66 -38.24 21.82 -17.24
C LEU A 66 -37.00 22.02 -16.35
N PHE A 67 -36.95 21.39 -15.17
CA PHE A 67 -35.66 21.00 -14.62
C PHE A 67 -35.48 19.54 -14.92
N GLY A 68 -35.19 19.24 -16.15
CA GLY A 68 -34.46 18.05 -16.51
C GLY A 68 -33.21 18.06 -15.64
N GLN A 69 -33.19 17.24 -14.59
CA GLN A 69 -31.94 16.80 -14.03
C GLN A 69 -31.18 16.24 -15.23
N GLY A 70 -30.24 17.03 -15.73
CA GLY A 70 -29.25 16.53 -16.62
C GLY A 70 -28.58 15.40 -15.86
N GLN A 71 -29.06 14.18 -16.05
CA GLN A 71 -28.29 13.00 -15.71
C GLN A 71 -26.99 13.22 -16.43
N SER A 72 -25.95 13.52 -15.66
CA SER A 72 -24.61 13.51 -16.15
C SER A 72 -24.42 12.17 -16.86
N THR A 73 -24.35 12.19 -18.18
CA THR A 73 -24.02 11.03 -19.02
C THR A 73 -22.55 10.64 -18.89
N ALA A 74 -21.91 11.02 -17.80
CA ALA A 74 -20.58 10.58 -17.47
C ALA A 74 -20.64 9.05 -17.34
N LYS A 75 -19.99 8.36 -18.27
CA LYS A 75 -19.83 6.90 -18.21
C LYS A 75 -19.35 6.51 -16.81
N PRO A 76 -19.91 5.44 -16.22
CA PRO A 76 -19.45 4.95 -14.92
C PRO A 76 -17.94 4.65 -15.02
N ARG A 77 -17.17 5.20 -14.08
CA ARG A 77 -15.73 4.99 -14.02
C ARG A 77 -15.44 3.54 -13.67
N PRO A 78 -14.40 2.92 -14.24
CA PRO A 78 -13.99 1.59 -13.85
C PRO A 78 -13.50 1.63 -12.39
N ARG A 79 -13.77 0.58 -11.63
CA ARG A 79 -13.12 0.35 -10.34
C ARG A 79 -11.90 -0.53 -10.58
N VAL A 80 -10.74 -0.12 -10.05
CA VAL A 80 -9.48 -0.85 -10.18
C VAL A 80 -8.93 -1.15 -8.80
N ILE A 81 -8.63 -2.40 -8.51
CA ILE A 81 -7.96 -2.84 -7.28
C ILE A 81 -6.62 -3.46 -7.67
N VAL A 82 -5.53 -2.90 -7.16
CA VAL A 82 -4.18 -3.46 -7.24
C VAL A 82 -3.84 -4.10 -5.91
N ILE A 83 -3.34 -5.31 -5.94
CA ILE A 83 -2.86 -6.07 -4.77
C ILE A 83 -1.39 -6.35 -4.99
N GLY A 84 -0.52 -5.67 -4.23
CA GLY A 84 0.91 -5.90 -4.22
C GLY A 84 1.27 -7.02 -3.25
N VAL A 85 2.12 -7.93 -3.67
CA VAL A 85 2.64 -9.03 -2.85
C VAL A 85 4.14 -9.10 -3.05
N ASN A 86 4.90 -8.72 -2.04
CA ASN A 86 6.36 -8.73 -2.16
C ASN A 86 6.87 -10.18 -2.20
N GLY A 87 7.81 -10.45 -3.10
CA GLY A 87 8.52 -11.72 -3.11
C GLY A 87 7.69 -12.94 -3.53
N MET A 88 6.69 -12.79 -4.40
CA MET A 88 5.83 -13.91 -4.84
C MET A 88 6.59 -14.89 -5.74
N GLU A 89 6.90 -16.08 -5.21
CA GLU A 89 7.68 -17.10 -5.90
C GLU A 89 6.78 -18.19 -6.52
N MET A 90 6.66 -18.17 -7.84
CA MET A 90 5.77 -19.06 -8.56
C MET A 90 6.18 -20.55 -8.51
N ASP A 91 7.45 -20.85 -8.27
CA ASP A 91 7.92 -22.24 -8.13
C ASP A 91 7.40 -22.88 -6.83
N VAL A 92 7.12 -22.06 -5.79
CA VAL A 92 6.47 -22.49 -4.55
C VAL A 92 4.93 -22.46 -4.69
N ILE A 93 4.38 -21.44 -5.34
CA ILE A 93 2.93 -21.23 -5.44
C ILE A 93 2.24 -22.25 -6.35
N ARG A 94 2.85 -22.62 -7.48
CA ARG A 94 2.23 -23.58 -8.41
C ARG A 94 1.87 -24.93 -7.79
N PRO A 95 2.76 -25.59 -7.01
CA PRO A 95 2.39 -26.79 -6.27
C PRO A 95 1.20 -26.59 -5.32
N LEU A 96 1.10 -25.44 -4.65
CA LEU A 96 0.00 -25.12 -3.75
C LEU A 96 -1.32 -24.98 -4.48
N ILE A 97 -1.32 -24.35 -5.68
CA ILE A 97 -2.49 -24.26 -6.56
C ILE A 97 -2.94 -25.66 -6.98
N LEU A 98 -2.01 -26.52 -7.43
CA LEU A 98 -2.31 -27.89 -7.85
C LEU A 98 -2.85 -28.75 -6.71
N GLN A 99 -2.42 -28.49 -5.47
CA GLN A 99 -2.94 -29.13 -4.27
C GLN A 99 -4.29 -28.57 -3.78
N GLY A 100 -4.83 -27.53 -4.47
CA GLY A 100 -6.06 -26.86 -4.07
C GLY A 100 -5.94 -25.97 -2.81
N LYS A 101 -4.71 -25.67 -2.37
CA LYS A 101 -4.46 -24.86 -1.17
C LYS A 101 -4.60 -23.35 -1.42
N MET A 102 -4.61 -22.91 -2.70
CA MET A 102 -4.78 -21.51 -3.10
C MET A 102 -5.96 -21.35 -4.07
N PRO A 103 -7.20 -21.61 -3.64
CA PRO A 103 -8.37 -21.63 -4.52
C PRO A 103 -8.74 -20.23 -5.06
N ASN A 104 -8.46 -19.16 -4.32
CA ASN A 104 -8.77 -17.80 -4.73
C ASN A 104 -7.86 -17.35 -5.89
N LEU A 105 -6.56 -17.56 -5.77
CA LEU A 105 -5.59 -17.25 -6.82
C LEU A 105 -5.83 -18.16 -8.06
N ALA A 106 -6.15 -19.44 -7.86
CA ALA A 106 -6.55 -20.33 -8.94
C ALA A 106 -7.79 -19.79 -9.68
N GLY A 107 -8.75 -19.22 -8.95
CA GLY A 107 -9.92 -18.55 -9.52
C GLY A 107 -9.56 -17.33 -10.36
N VAL A 108 -8.63 -16.49 -9.90
CA VAL A 108 -8.12 -15.34 -10.67
C VAL A 108 -7.43 -15.79 -11.94
N ILE A 109 -6.57 -16.81 -11.88
CA ILE A 109 -5.88 -17.40 -13.06
C ILE A 109 -6.89 -17.90 -14.10
N LYS A 110 -7.93 -18.58 -13.64
CA LYS A 110 -8.97 -19.13 -14.54
C LYS A 110 -9.77 -18.02 -15.23
N LYS A 111 -10.08 -16.92 -14.50
CA LYS A 111 -10.94 -15.82 -14.97
C LYS A 111 -10.19 -14.69 -15.65
N GLY A 112 -8.87 -14.76 -15.73
CA GLY A 112 -8.05 -13.65 -16.19
C GLY A 112 -6.79 -14.06 -16.93
N THR A 113 -5.88 -13.11 -17.03
CA THR A 113 -4.55 -13.26 -17.65
C THR A 113 -3.48 -13.29 -16.55
N TYR A 114 -2.44 -14.10 -16.74
CA TYR A 114 -1.35 -14.21 -15.78
C TYR A 114 -0.01 -14.47 -16.48
N GLY A 115 1.08 -14.15 -15.79
CA GLY A 115 2.43 -14.37 -16.32
C GLY A 115 3.53 -13.89 -15.39
N LYS A 116 4.74 -13.90 -15.91
CA LYS A 116 5.89 -13.28 -15.27
C LYS A 116 5.82 -11.77 -15.47
N LEU A 117 6.33 -11.04 -14.49
CA LEU A 117 6.51 -9.60 -14.53
C LEU A 117 8.01 -9.30 -14.47
N ARG A 118 8.60 -8.87 -15.58
CA ARG A 118 10.02 -8.49 -15.60
C ARG A 118 10.25 -7.30 -14.66
N THR A 119 11.19 -7.49 -13.74
CA THR A 119 11.54 -6.44 -12.77
C THR A 119 12.76 -5.63 -13.22
N VAL A 120 13.23 -4.70 -12.40
CA VAL A 120 14.45 -3.94 -12.63
C VAL A 120 15.69 -4.76 -12.24
N SER A 121 16.87 -4.35 -12.74
CA SER A 121 18.14 -4.90 -12.27
C SER A 121 18.36 -4.66 -10.78
N ALA A 122 18.93 -5.64 -10.07
CA ALA A 122 19.12 -5.63 -8.62
C ALA A 122 17.85 -5.19 -7.86
N PRO A 123 16.73 -5.93 -8.01
CA PRO A 123 15.45 -5.50 -7.49
C PRO A 123 15.45 -5.45 -5.96
N ASN A 124 14.84 -4.43 -5.43
CA ASN A 124 14.48 -4.31 -4.02
C ASN A 124 13.18 -3.50 -3.92
N CYS A 125 12.41 -3.70 -2.87
CA CYS A 125 11.06 -3.16 -2.77
C CYS A 125 10.97 -1.64 -3.05
N PRO A 126 11.77 -0.73 -2.42
CA PRO A 126 11.63 0.70 -2.70
C PRO A 126 11.93 1.08 -4.15
N ARG A 127 12.95 0.45 -4.75
CA ARG A 127 13.34 0.66 -6.16
C ARG A 127 12.22 0.23 -7.10
N VAL A 128 11.71 -0.99 -6.93
CA VAL A 128 10.71 -1.56 -7.82
C VAL A 128 9.35 -0.87 -7.65
N TYR A 129 8.92 -0.62 -6.42
CA TYR A 129 7.65 0.10 -6.19
C TYR A 129 7.69 1.52 -6.74
N SER A 130 8.80 2.24 -6.61
CA SER A 130 8.96 3.56 -7.24
C SER A 130 8.87 3.48 -8.77
N THR A 131 9.43 2.42 -9.38
CA THR A 131 9.26 2.13 -10.80
C THR A 131 7.80 1.81 -11.16
N LEU A 132 7.11 0.98 -10.38
CA LEU A 132 5.68 0.67 -10.56
C LEU A 132 4.80 1.92 -10.50
N PHE A 133 5.14 2.89 -9.63
CA PHE A 133 4.39 4.13 -9.47
C PHE A 133 4.56 5.10 -10.61
N THR A 134 5.79 5.22 -11.12
CA THR A 134 6.18 6.27 -12.07
C THR A 134 6.34 5.76 -13.49
N SER A 135 6.50 4.43 -13.66
CA SER A 135 6.89 3.82 -14.95
C SER A 135 8.20 4.38 -15.51
N THR A 136 9.13 4.82 -14.62
CA THR A 136 10.44 5.36 -14.98
C THR A 136 11.58 4.58 -14.36
N ARG A 137 12.80 4.76 -14.83
CA ARG A 137 13.98 4.03 -14.32
C ARG A 137 14.37 4.53 -12.93
N PRO A 138 15.08 3.70 -12.13
CA PRO A 138 15.58 4.10 -10.81
C PRO A 138 16.40 5.41 -10.82
N GLU A 139 17.20 5.63 -11.85
CA GLU A 139 18.00 6.85 -12.04
C GLU A 139 17.12 8.07 -12.32
N GLU A 140 15.98 7.89 -12.96
CA GLU A 140 15.01 8.93 -13.33
C GLU A 140 14.16 9.30 -12.14
N HIS A 141 13.50 8.32 -11.48
CA HIS A 141 12.66 8.60 -10.32
C HIS A 141 13.42 8.85 -9.01
N GLY A 142 14.73 8.53 -8.95
CA GLY A 142 15.62 8.94 -7.87
C GLY A 142 15.66 8.00 -6.65
N VAL A 143 14.90 6.90 -6.63
CA VAL A 143 14.90 5.92 -5.54
C VAL A 143 15.64 4.66 -5.98
N SER A 144 16.89 4.53 -5.57
CA SER A 144 17.77 3.42 -6.00
C SER A 144 17.81 2.23 -5.04
N GLY A 145 17.20 2.35 -3.86
CA GLY A 145 17.20 1.29 -2.85
C GLY A 145 16.65 1.77 -1.52
N PHE A 146 16.88 0.99 -0.45
CA PHE A 146 16.44 1.31 0.90
C PHE A 146 17.07 2.58 1.45
N ILE A 147 18.35 2.82 1.12
CA ILE A 147 19.11 4.02 1.50
C ILE A 147 19.53 4.76 0.23
N VAL A 148 19.20 6.03 0.14
CA VAL A 148 19.57 6.93 -0.95
C VAL A 148 20.28 8.14 -0.37
N GLY A 149 21.57 8.34 -0.71
CA GLY A 149 22.36 9.44 -0.16
C GLY A 149 22.47 9.45 1.36
N GLY A 150 22.50 8.27 2.00
CA GLY A 150 22.58 8.13 3.47
C GLY A 150 21.25 8.31 4.21
N ILE A 151 20.15 8.47 3.48
CA ILE A 151 18.79 8.69 4.05
C ILE A 151 17.88 7.53 3.62
N THR A 152 17.05 7.04 4.54
CA THR A 152 16.01 6.04 4.21
C THR A 152 15.12 6.55 3.09
N ALA A 153 14.92 5.71 2.07
CA ALA A 153 14.07 6.02 0.93
C ALA A 153 12.67 6.46 1.38
N ASN A 154 12.16 7.50 0.77
CA ASN A 154 10.89 8.10 1.16
C ASN A 154 10.21 8.77 -0.04
N THR A 155 8.91 9.08 0.10
CA THR A 155 8.08 9.61 -0.98
C THR A 155 8.58 10.94 -1.56
N ASN A 156 9.22 11.79 -0.71
CA ASN A 156 9.74 13.10 -1.16
C ASN A 156 10.97 12.98 -2.09
N MET A 157 11.56 11.80 -2.21
CA MET A 157 12.68 11.54 -3.12
C MET A 157 12.23 11.32 -4.57
N LEU A 158 10.94 11.04 -4.79
CA LEU A 158 10.42 10.82 -6.13
C LEU A 158 10.56 12.11 -6.97
N LYS A 159 11.33 12.01 -8.06
CA LYS A 159 11.53 13.09 -9.03
C LYS A 159 10.48 13.07 -10.13
N GLU A 160 9.83 11.94 -10.35
CA GLU A 160 8.80 11.72 -11.35
C GLU A 160 7.42 11.61 -10.72
N GLU A 161 6.41 12.07 -11.43
CA GLU A 161 5.04 12.09 -10.93
C GLU A 161 4.48 10.66 -10.78
N PRO A 162 4.08 10.23 -9.57
CA PRO A 162 3.51 8.92 -9.36
C PRO A 162 2.03 8.83 -9.79
N ILE A 163 1.60 7.62 -10.12
CA ILE A 163 0.25 7.33 -10.64
C ILE A 163 -0.89 7.89 -9.75
N TRP A 164 -0.76 7.84 -8.42
CA TRP A 164 -1.80 8.37 -7.52
C TRP A 164 -2.00 9.88 -7.65
N SER A 165 -0.93 10.63 -7.97
CA SER A 165 -1.00 12.06 -8.25
C SER A 165 -1.71 12.31 -9.59
N MET A 166 -1.34 11.57 -10.64
CA MET A 166 -1.97 11.66 -11.96
C MET A 166 -3.47 11.34 -11.88
N LEU A 167 -3.85 10.28 -11.17
CA LEU A 167 -5.24 9.91 -10.95
C LEU A 167 -6.00 10.99 -10.17
N SER A 168 -5.42 11.49 -9.06
CA SER A 168 -6.04 12.55 -8.25
C SER A 168 -6.29 13.83 -9.04
N LYS A 169 -5.32 14.27 -9.87
CA LYS A 169 -5.47 15.42 -10.78
C LYS A 169 -6.63 15.23 -11.76
N ASN A 170 -6.88 14.00 -12.19
CA ASN A 170 -7.99 13.63 -13.06
C ASN A 170 -9.29 13.30 -12.29
N LYS A 171 -9.38 13.71 -11.01
CA LYS A 171 -10.56 13.53 -10.16
C LYS A 171 -10.96 12.07 -9.94
N ILE A 172 -10.04 11.13 -10.14
CA ILE A 172 -10.20 9.73 -9.75
C ILE A 172 -9.97 9.64 -8.25
N THR A 173 -10.86 8.94 -7.54
CA THR A 173 -10.67 8.71 -6.11
C THR A 173 -9.63 7.60 -5.89
N VAL A 174 -8.68 7.86 -4.97
CA VAL A 174 -7.50 7.02 -4.72
C VAL A 174 -7.51 6.51 -3.30
N GLY A 175 -7.39 5.20 -3.12
CA GLY A 175 -7.16 4.55 -1.84
C GLY A 175 -5.87 3.76 -1.88
N MET A 176 -4.97 4.00 -0.91
CA MET A 176 -3.74 3.23 -0.79
C MET A 176 -3.54 2.77 0.65
N ALA A 177 -3.15 1.52 0.85
CA ALA A 177 -2.85 1.00 2.18
C ALA A 177 -1.69 0.00 2.16
N ASN A 178 -0.75 0.19 3.05
CA ASN A 178 0.44 -0.63 3.29
C ASN A 178 1.39 -0.75 2.10
N VAL A 179 1.26 0.12 1.09
CA VAL A 179 2.10 0.09 -0.11
C VAL A 179 3.52 0.54 0.24
N PRO A 180 4.58 -0.23 -0.12
CA PRO A 180 5.97 0.13 0.16
C PRO A 180 6.38 1.50 -0.39
N ALA A 181 7.34 2.14 0.27
CA ALA A 181 7.93 3.43 -0.14
C ALA A 181 6.93 4.60 -0.28
N THR A 182 5.83 4.57 0.49
CA THR A 182 4.81 5.64 0.51
C THR A 182 4.85 6.50 1.78
N PHE A 183 5.93 6.47 2.54
CA PHE A 183 6.13 7.33 3.70
C PHE A 183 7.08 8.49 3.38
N PRO A 184 6.81 9.74 3.87
CA PRO A 184 5.53 10.19 4.42
C PRO A 184 4.43 10.21 3.35
N VAL A 185 3.16 10.02 3.76
CA VAL A 185 2.03 10.04 2.83
C VAL A 185 1.83 11.43 2.21
N LEU A 186 1.41 11.44 0.97
CA LEU A 186 1.09 12.66 0.23
C LEU A 186 -0.42 12.86 0.12
N PRO A 187 -0.90 14.11 -0.01
CA PRO A 187 -2.31 14.39 -0.29
C PRO A 187 -2.76 13.73 -1.60
N VAL A 188 -3.91 13.04 -1.54
CA VAL A 188 -4.57 12.42 -2.70
C VAL A 188 -6.06 12.72 -2.69
N ASN A 189 -6.74 12.52 -3.81
CA ASN A 189 -8.20 12.58 -3.85
C ASN A 189 -8.80 11.32 -3.22
N GLY A 190 -8.74 11.19 -1.90
CA GLY A 190 -9.17 10.02 -1.16
C GLY A 190 -8.32 9.77 0.08
N TYR A 191 -7.70 8.59 0.20
CA TYR A 191 -6.87 8.26 1.36
C TYR A 191 -5.57 7.55 0.98
N MET A 192 -4.56 7.71 1.87
CA MET A 192 -3.30 7.00 1.80
C MET A 192 -2.85 6.60 3.21
N ILE A 193 -2.51 5.33 3.38
CA ILE A 193 -1.90 4.76 4.58
C ILE A 193 -0.56 4.19 4.14
N SER A 194 0.52 4.67 4.73
CA SER A 194 1.87 4.26 4.35
C SER A 194 2.14 2.78 4.62
N GLY A 195 3.14 2.23 3.97
CA GLY A 195 3.60 0.85 4.12
C GLY A 195 5.05 0.76 4.58
N MET A 196 5.76 -0.23 4.06
CA MET A 196 7.19 -0.44 4.31
C MET A 196 7.98 0.88 4.23
N LEU A 197 8.96 1.02 5.11
CA LEU A 197 9.77 2.22 5.36
C LEU A 197 9.06 3.34 6.14
N THR A 198 7.87 3.08 6.69
CA THR A 198 7.27 3.98 7.67
C THR A 198 8.08 4.01 8.95
N ARG A 199 8.41 5.22 9.41
CA ARG A 199 9.20 5.40 10.64
C ARG A 199 8.29 5.69 11.83
N GLY A 200 8.47 4.91 12.89
CA GLY A 200 7.80 5.08 14.18
C GLY A 200 8.78 5.58 15.27
N LYS A 201 8.26 5.83 16.46
CA LYS A 201 9.06 6.30 17.60
C LYS A 201 10.17 5.31 18.01
N ASN A 202 9.92 4.03 17.84
CA ASN A 202 10.81 2.95 18.25
C ASN A 202 11.63 2.37 17.09
N CYS A 203 11.64 3.05 15.92
CA CYS A 203 12.51 2.71 14.82
C CYS A 203 13.91 3.29 15.10
N GLU A 204 14.67 2.61 15.94
CA GLU A 204 16.10 2.87 16.08
C GLU A 204 16.77 2.54 14.76
N ASP A 205 17.84 3.12 14.41
CA ASP A 205 18.77 3.04 13.27
C ASP A 205 18.54 2.00 12.14
N GLY A 206 17.53 1.16 12.21
CA GLY A 206 17.18 0.16 11.20
C GLY A 206 16.38 0.76 10.03
N VAL A 207 16.66 0.27 8.83
CA VAL A 207 15.91 0.62 7.62
C VAL A 207 14.50 0.04 7.67
N LEU A 208 14.39 -1.17 8.19
CA LEU A 208 13.15 -1.93 8.30
C LEU A 208 12.66 -1.95 9.74
N CYS A 209 11.53 -1.35 9.98
CA CYS A 209 10.79 -1.45 11.23
C CYS A 209 9.31 -1.65 10.94
N ALA A 210 8.60 -2.30 11.86
CA ALA A 210 7.17 -2.53 11.75
C ALA A 210 6.43 -1.75 12.86
N PRO A 211 6.32 -0.41 12.73
CA PRO A 211 5.63 0.37 13.74
C PRO A 211 4.14 0.07 13.73
N LYS A 212 3.51 0.15 14.89
CA LYS A 212 2.07 0.27 14.96
C LYS A 212 1.64 1.68 14.53
N LEU A 213 0.41 1.80 14.05
CA LEU A 213 -0.12 3.08 13.60
C LEU A 213 -0.04 4.16 14.68
N SER A 214 -0.25 3.83 15.96
CA SER A 214 -0.15 4.76 17.09
C SER A 214 1.27 5.27 17.34
N GLU A 215 2.29 4.50 16.95
CA GLU A 215 3.72 4.83 17.18
C GLU A 215 4.28 5.82 16.15
N VAL A 216 3.57 6.03 15.02
CA VAL A 216 3.96 7.03 14.03
C VAL A 216 3.44 8.41 14.45
N GLN A 217 4.33 9.40 14.51
CA GLN A 217 3.97 10.74 14.94
C GLN A 217 3.18 11.51 13.87
N GLY A 218 2.33 12.43 14.32
CA GLY A 218 1.59 13.34 13.45
C GLY A 218 0.67 12.64 12.46
N GLY A 219 0.52 13.24 11.27
CA GLY A 219 -0.27 12.72 10.14
C GLY A 219 0.56 12.05 9.05
N GLU A 220 1.86 11.79 9.29
CA GLU A 220 2.79 11.38 8.24
C GLU A 220 2.54 9.98 7.67
N ALA A 221 1.85 9.10 8.43
CA ALA A 221 1.51 7.76 7.97
C ALA A 221 0.11 7.64 7.38
N VAL A 222 -0.77 8.63 7.56
CA VAL A 222 -2.18 8.56 7.13
C VAL A 222 -2.67 9.89 6.58
N TYR A 223 -3.21 9.85 5.38
CA TYR A 223 -3.94 10.97 4.77
C TYR A 223 -5.38 10.56 4.47
N PRO A 224 -6.39 11.39 4.73
CA PRO A 224 -6.30 12.61 5.52
C PRO A 224 -5.99 12.31 7.00
N PRO A 225 -5.36 13.22 7.77
CA PRO A 225 -4.95 12.95 9.16
C PRO A 225 -6.08 12.50 10.08
N ALA A 226 -7.31 12.95 9.85
CA ALA A 226 -8.50 12.55 10.61
C ALA A 226 -8.79 11.04 10.53
N LEU A 227 -8.43 10.38 9.42
CA LEU A 227 -8.64 8.95 9.21
C LEU A 227 -7.83 8.10 10.21
N LYS A 228 -6.69 8.60 10.73
CA LYS A 228 -5.88 7.86 11.70
C LYS A 228 -6.67 7.47 12.96
N ALA A 229 -7.39 8.43 13.54
CA ALA A 229 -8.18 8.19 14.75
C ALA A 229 -9.36 7.24 14.48
N GLU A 230 -9.97 7.36 13.32
CA GLU A 230 -11.05 6.48 12.85
C GLU A 230 -10.57 5.03 12.70
N LEU A 231 -9.40 4.82 12.08
CA LEU A 231 -8.80 3.50 11.90
C LEU A 231 -8.47 2.85 13.26
N ILE A 232 -7.83 3.58 14.17
CA ILE A 232 -7.52 3.06 15.51
C ILE A 232 -8.80 2.64 16.24
N LYS A 233 -9.87 3.42 16.12
CA LYS A 233 -11.17 3.13 16.75
C LYS A 233 -11.85 1.89 16.17
N ASN A 234 -11.88 1.74 14.84
CA ASN A 234 -12.73 0.73 14.17
C ASN A 234 -11.95 -0.54 13.77
N VAL A 235 -10.69 -0.39 13.41
CA VAL A 235 -9.80 -1.51 13.02
C VAL A 235 -8.97 -1.97 14.21
N GLY A 236 -8.49 -1.05 15.03
CA GLY A 236 -7.54 -1.25 16.11
C GLY A 236 -6.18 -0.67 15.76
N ASP A 237 -5.23 -0.78 16.69
CA ASP A 237 -3.86 -0.32 16.49
C ASP A 237 -3.05 -1.43 15.78
N PHE A 238 -2.96 -1.36 14.47
CA PHE A 238 -2.35 -2.38 13.62
C PHE A 238 -0.90 -2.03 13.24
N TYR A 239 -0.14 -3.07 12.90
CA TYR A 239 1.20 -2.94 12.33
C TYR A 239 1.13 -2.48 10.86
N ILE A 240 1.91 -1.45 10.51
CA ILE A 240 1.93 -0.88 9.15
C ILE A 240 2.67 -1.78 8.17
N ASP A 241 3.72 -2.46 8.63
CA ASP A 241 4.54 -3.37 7.82
C ASP A 241 4.66 -4.74 8.50
N CYS A 242 5.30 -5.69 7.84
CA CYS A 242 5.62 -6.98 8.43
C CYS A 242 6.68 -6.86 9.52
N GLU A 243 6.63 -7.76 10.48
CA GLU A 243 7.61 -7.85 11.56
C GLU A 243 9.03 -8.04 11.01
N ARG A 244 9.99 -7.37 11.66
CA ARG A 244 11.40 -7.59 11.39
C ARG A 244 11.79 -9.04 11.73
N MET A 245 12.64 -9.63 10.90
CA MET A 245 13.21 -10.94 11.17
C MET A 245 14.06 -10.91 12.44
N PRO A 246 14.09 -12.00 13.23
CA PRO A 246 14.95 -12.09 14.39
C PRO A 246 16.43 -11.96 14.02
N SER A 247 17.21 -11.32 14.89
CA SER A 247 18.66 -11.22 14.67
C SER A 247 19.36 -12.57 14.81
N ALA A 248 20.60 -12.67 14.25
CA ALA A 248 21.43 -13.86 14.41
C ALA A 248 21.68 -14.22 15.88
N GLU A 249 21.76 -13.23 16.78
CA GLU A 249 21.92 -13.44 18.21
C GLU A 249 20.67 -14.05 18.84
N GLN A 250 19.48 -13.57 18.47
CA GLN A 250 18.22 -14.13 18.94
C GLN A 250 18.00 -15.57 18.48
N LEU A 251 18.56 -15.96 17.32
CA LEU A 251 18.45 -17.32 16.77
C LEU A 251 19.42 -18.31 17.38
N LYS A 252 20.55 -17.86 17.95
CA LYS A 252 21.70 -18.70 18.29
C LYS A 252 21.40 -19.88 19.20
N ASP A 253 20.53 -19.68 20.19
CA ASP A 253 20.26 -20.69 21.23
C ASP A 253 18.81 -21.22 21.25
N HIS A 254 17.91 -20.58 20.50
CA HIS A 254 16.45 -20.83 20.60
C HIS A 254 15.75 -20.82 19.22
N GLU A 255 16.43 -21.31 18.18
CA GLU A 255 15.92 -21.17 16.79
C GLU A 255 14.47 -21.61 16.57
N PRO A 256 14.01 -22.83 16.94
CA PRO A 256 12.64 -23.24 16.66
C PRO A 256 11.60 -22.38 17.38
N GLU A 257 11.83 -22.03 18.65
CA GLU A 257 10.93 -21.24 19.47
C GLU A 257 10.85 -19.80 19.00
N VAL A 258 11.98 -19.23 18.55
CA VAL A 258 12.06 -17.89 18.00
C VAL A 258 11.31 -17.81 16.67
N ILE A 259 11.50 -18.83 15.80
CA ILE A 259 10.76 -18.94 14.53
C ILE A 259 9.26 -19.02 14.79
N ASP A 260 8.83 -19.89 15.69
CA ASP A 260 7.43 -20.09 16.02
C ASP A 260 6.77 -18.81 16.58
N ALA A 261 7.47 -18.10 17.47
CA ALA A 261 7.02 -16.82 18.01
C ALA A 261 6.89 -15.75 16.92
N TRP A 262 7.85 -15.69 16.00
CA TRP A 262 7.83 -14.76 14.87
C TRP A 262 6.68 -15.07 13.91
N LEU A 263 6.49 -16.33 13.52
CA LEU A 263 5.39 -16.75 12.65
C LEU A 263 4.01 -16.43 13.25
N LYS A 264 3.83 -16.66 14.56
CA LYS A 264 2.61 -16.24 15.27
C LYS A 264 2.36 -14.74 15.15
N LYS A 265 3.42 -13.93 15.20
CA LYS A 265 3.29 -12.49 15.04
C LYS A 265 2.97 -12.09 13.60
N VAL A 266 3.54 -12.78 12.62
CA VAL A 266 3.19 -12.62 11.20
C VAL A 266 1.70 -12.91 10.98
N ASP A 267 1.16 -13.96 11.57
CA ASP A 267 -0.27 -14.27 11.49
C ASP A 267 -1.16 -13.17 12.10
N VAL A 268 -0.74 -12.60 13.23
CA VAL A 268 -1.44 -11.45 13.85
C VAL A 268 -1.42 -10.25 12.91
N ILE A 269 -0.28 -9.93 12.30
CA ILE A 269 -0.14 -8.82 11.35
C ILE A 269 -1.05 -9.05 10.14
N ARG A 270 -1.03 -10.23 9.55
CA ARG A 270 -1.88 -10.60 8.41
C ARG A 270 -3.37 -10.44 8.74
N ALA A 271 -3.79 -10.90 9.91
CA ALA A 271 -5.17 -10.74 10.37
C ALA A 271 -5.56 -9.26 10.54
N GLN A 272 -4.68 -8.44 11.09
CA GLN A 272 -4.88 -6.99 11.24
C GLN A 272 -4.96 -6.29 9.88
N GLN A 273 -4.07 -6.61 8.95
CA GLN A 273 -4.08 -6.06 7.60
C GLN A 273 -5.34 -6.49 6.83
N THR A 274 -5.78 -7.74 6.98
CA THR A 274 -7.05 -8.20 6.40
C THR A 274 -8.21 -7.37 6.92
N LYS A 275 -8.28 -7.14 8.23
CA LYS A 275 -9.33 -6.30 8.84
C LYS A 275 -9.27 -4.86 8.33
N LEU A 276 -8.07 -4.30 8.16
CA LEU A 276 -7.87 -2.97 7.59
C LEU A 276 -8.40 -2.89 6.17
N PHE A 277 -8.01 -3.82 5.30
CA PHE A 277 -8.44 -3.86 3.89
C PHE A 277 -9.96 -4.03 3.79
N ASP A 278 -10.53 -4.93 4.59
CA ASP A 278 -11.97 -5.12 4.68
C ASP A 278 -12.70 -3.84 5.09
N TYR A 279 -12.20 -3.15 6.11
CA TYR A 279 -12.76 -1.89 6.57
C TYR A 279 -12.71 -0.83 5.48
N LEU A 280 -11.55 -0.61 4.86
CA LEU A 280 -11.37 0.40 3.83
C LEU A 280 -12.23 0.14 2.58
N LEU A 281 -12.26 -1.09 2.10
CA LEU A 281 -13.05 -1.46 0.92
C LEU A 281 -14.57 -1.31 1.15
N ASN A 282 -15.03 -1.46 2.39
CA ASN A 282 -16.45 -1.31 2.75
C ASN A 282 -16.84 0.14 3.05
N THR A 283 -16.01 0.89 3.76
CA THR A 283 -16.38 2.21 4.32
C THR A 283 -15.81 3.39 3.54
N HIS A 284 -14.71 3.16 2.82
CA HIS A 284 -14.00 4.17 2.01
C HIS A 284 -13.78 3.68 0.57
N PRO A 285 -14.84 3.27 -0.17
CA PRO A 285 -14.66 2.79 -1.54
C PRO A 285 -14.09 3.88 -2.43
N THR A 286 -13.14 3.51 -3.30
CA THR A 286 -12.48 4.40 -4.25
C THR A 286 -12.51 3.82 -5.66
N ASP A 287 -12.36 4.69 -6.68
CA ASP A 287 -12.23 4.26 -8.07
C ASP A 287 -10.96 3.42 -8.26
N PHE A 288 -9.84 3.87 -7.68
CA PHE A 288 -8.56 3.18 -7.67
C PHE A 288 -8.15 2.83 -6.23
N THR A 289 -7.89 1.57 -5.96
CA THR A 289 -7.39 1.09 -4.66
C THR A 289 -6.10 0.30 -4.87
N TRP A 290 -5.04 0.59 -4.07
CA TRP A 290 -3.82 -0.22 -4.03
C TRP A 290 -3.56 -0.70 -2.61
N LEU A 291 -3.58 -1.99 -2.42
CA LEU A 291 -3.31 -2.68 -1.15
C LEU A 291 -2.02 -3.49 -1.30
N ALA A 292 -1.19 -3.60 -0.25
CA ALA A 292 0.02 -4.43 -0.33
C ALA A 292 0.27 -5.25 0.93
N GLN A 293 0.94 -6.39 0.73
CA GLN A 293 1.48 -7.27 1.78
C GLN A 293 2.97 -7.53 1.53
N SER A 294 3.75 -7.70 2.60
CA SER A 294 5.21 -7.82 2.53
C SER A 294 5.76 -8.94 3.42
N CYS A 295 4.92 -9.69 4.11
CA CYS A 295 5.37 -10.77 4.97
C CYS A 295 5.93 -11.96 4.18
N GLU A 296 5.44 -12.19 2.98
CA GLU A 296 5.86 -13.28 2.10
C GLU A 296 7.35 -13.16 1.74
N ASP A 297 7.81 -11.98 1.40
CA ASP A 297 9.21 -11.69 1.12
C ASP A 297 10.09 -11.91 2.36
N ARG A 298 9.69 -11.34 3.52
CA ARG A 298 10.40 -11.51 4.79
C ARG A 298 10.55 -12.98 5.17
N THR A 299 9.47 -13.74 5.04
CA THR A 299 9.46 -15.17 5.32
C THR A 299 10.35 -15.90 4.33
N GLY A 300 10.34 -15.52 3.05
CA GLY A 300 11.18 -16.10 2.01
C GLY A 300 12.67 -15.95 2.29
N HIS A 301 13.12 -14.76 2.68
CA HIS A 301 14.53 -14.52 3.00
C HIS A 301 15.07 -15.47 4.07
N TRP A 302 14.24 -15.84 5.03
CA TRP A 302 14.67 -16.60 6.19
C TRP A 302 14.24 -18.07 6.18
N LEU A 303 13.06 -18.37 5.66
CA LEU A 303 12.45 -19.70 5.73
C LEU A 303 12.27 -20.38 4.38
N TYR A 304 12.98 -19.93 3.34
CA TYR A 304 12.99 -20.65 2.08
C TYR A 304 13.52 -22.08 2.30
N PRO A 305 12.82 -23.14 1.85
CA PRO A 305 13.31 -24.51 1.98
C PRO A 305 14.64 -24.70 1.23
N ILE A 306 15.63 -25.29 1.90
CA ILE A 306 16.96 -25.56 1.30
C ILE A 306 17.19 -27.06 1.17
N ALA A 307 17.99 -27.45 0.18
CA ALA A 307 18.32 -28.85 -0.04
C ALA A 307 19.34 -29.35 0.98
N PRO A 308 19.35 -30.68 1.31
CA PRO A 308 20.26 -31.26 2.31
C PRO A 308 21.75 -31.07 2.04
N TYR A 309 22.13 -30.86 0.79
CA TYR A 309 23.54 -30.63 0.40
C TYR A 309 23.99 -29.18 0.59
N ASN A 310 23.10 -28.26 0.93
CA ASN A 310 23.43 -26.84 1.09
C ASN A 310 24.10 -26.59 2.45
N ALA A 311 25.06 -25.68 2.48
CA ALA A 311 25.63 -25.20 3.74
C ALA A 311 24.53 -24.60 4.62
N GLY A 312 24.62 -24.79 5.93
CA GLY A 312 23.61 -24.34 6.88
C GLY A 312 22.31 -25.17 6.90
N TYR A 313 22.28 -26.33 6.21
CA TYR A 313 21.17 -27.24 6.34
C TYR A 313 21.06 -27.79 7.77
N ASN A 314 19.93 -27.56 8.39
CA ASN A 314 19.54 -28.14 9.66
C ASN A 314 18.21 -28.86 9.47
N PRO A 315 18.11 -30.18 9.66
CA PRO A 315 16.91 -30.94 9.36
C PRO A 315 15.69 -30.49 10.20
N LYS A 316 15.89 -30.07 11.43
CA LYS A 316 14.80 -29.57 12.30
C LYS A 316 14.27 -28.23 11.78
N ILE A 317 15.16 -27.30 11.49
CA ILE A 317 14.82 -25.99 10.93
C ILE A 317 14.22 -26.13 9.54
N ASN A 318 14.79 -27.00 8.71
CA ASN A 318 14.27 -27.19 7.34
C ASN A 318 12.89 -27.85 7.32
N ALA A 319 12.56 -28.67 8.31
CA ALA A 319 11.20 -29.17 8.49
C ALA A 319 10.20 -28.02 8.73
N ILE A 320 10.56 -27.04 9.58
CA ILE A 320 9.75 -25.82 9.78
C ILE A 320 9.66 -25.01 8.49
N ARG A 321 10.78 -24.79 7.78
CA ARG A 321 10.84 -24.04 6.51
C ARG A 321 9.93 -24.61 5.44
N THR A 322 9.89 -25.94 5.32
CA THR A 322 9.09 -26.67 4.32
C THR A 322 7.59 -26.38 4.47
N ASP A 323 7.13 -26.13 5.66
CA ASP A 323 5.73 -25.80 5.94
C ASP A 323 5.50 -24.28 6.01
N ALA A 324 6.36 -23.55 6.71
CA ALA A 324 6.15 -22.13 7.03
C ALA A 324 6.12 -21.25 5.78
N PHE A 325 7.13 -21.31 4.93
CA PHE A 325 7.20 -20.43 3.77
C PHE A 325 6.07 -20.67 2.76
N PRO A 326 5.75 -21.91 2.35
CA PRO A 326 4.57 -22.16 1.54
C PRO A 326 3.25 -21.72 2.20
N ASN A 327 3.12 -21.86 3.52
CA ASN A 327 1.91 -21.46 4.25
C ASN A 327 1.71 -19.93 4.26
N GLU A 328 2.76 -19.12 4.08
CA GLU A 328 2.61 -17.68 3.90
C GLU A 328 1.76 -17.37 2.67
N TYR A 329 2.00 -18.04 1.55
CA TYR A 329 1.18 -17.86 0.34
C TYR A 329 -0.24 -18.40 0.50
N VAL A 330 -0.44 -19.45 1.29
CA VAL A 330 -1.79 -19.91 1.66
C VAL A 330 -2.51 -18.85 2.50
N GLY A 331 -1.79 -18.22 3.44
CA GLY A 331 -2.28 -17.09 4.21
C GLY A 331 -2.67 -15.90 3.32
N PHE A 332 -1.82 -15.55 2.37
CA PHE A 332 -2.14 -14.53 1.36
C PHE A 332 -3.39 -14.89 0.54
N ASP A 333 -3.57 -16.15 0.14
CA ASP A 333 -4.77 -16.58 -0.61
C ASP A 333 -6.05 -16.34 0.22
N GLY A 334 -5.98 -16.48 1.54
CA GLY A 334 -7.08 -16.12 2.44
C GLY A 334 -7.41 -14.62 2.43
N VAL A 335 -6.38 -13.75 2.45
CA VAL A 335 -6.54 -12.30 2.31
C VAL A 335 -7.13 -11.94 0.95
N LEU A 336 -6.61 -12.54 -0.13
CA LEU A 336 -7.14 -12.38 -1.47
C LEU A 336 -8.62 -12.77 -1.53
N GLY A 337 -9.00 -13.89 -0.93
CA GLY A 337 -10.40 -14.32 -0.83
C GLY A 337 -11.29 -13.30 -0.12
N SER A 338 -10.79 -12.61 0.90
CA SER A 338 -11.52 -11.54 1.58
C SER A 338 -11.73 -10.33 0.65
N ILE A 339 -10.69 -9.91 -0.07
CA ILE A 339 -10.77 -8.80 -1.04
C ILE A 339 -11.74 -9.15 -2.17
N LEU A 340 -11.65 -10.36 -2.74
CA LEU A 340 -12.48 -10.80 -3.86
C LEU A 340 -13.98 -10.84 -3.56
N LYS A 341 -14.39 -10.98 -2.30
CA LYS A 341 -15.81 -10.87 -1.89
C LYS A 341 -16.40 -9.47 -2.13
N ARG A 342 -15.57 -8.46 -2.37
CA ARG A 342 -15.95 -7.06 -2.60
C ARG A 342 -15.74 -6.62 -4.05
N VAL A 343 -15.40 -7.57 -4.90
CA VAL A 343 -15.18 -7.40 -6.34
C VAL A 343 -16.46 -7.78 -7.07
N ASP A 344 -16.98 -6.87 -7.88
CA ASP A 344 -18.09 -7.10 -8.79
C ASP A 344 -17.59 -7.34 -10.22
N ASP A 345 -18.51 -7.57 -11.15
CA ASP A 345 -18.23 -7.81 -12.57
C ASP A 345 -17.73 -6.57 -13.34
N LYS A 346 -17.72 -5.40 -12.69
CA LYS A 346 -17.22 -4.13 -13.24
C LYS A 346 -15.85 -3.74 -12.69
N THR A 347 -15.31 -4.52 -11.76
CA THR A 347 -14.05 -4.25 -11.10
C THR A 347 -12.89 -4.96 -11.79
N TYR A 348 -11.83 -4.21 -12.08
CA TYR A 348 -10.54 -4.77 -12.49
C TYR A 348 -9.72 -5.11 -11.26
N VAL A 349 -9.12 -6.28 -11.24
CA VAL A 349 -8.19 -6.71 -10.19
C VAL A 349 -6.85 -7.03 -10.83
N PHE A 350 -5.80 -6.39 -10.34
CA PHE A 350 -4.41 -6.68 -10.66
C PHE A 350 -3.73 -7.22 -9.40
N ILE A 351 -3.09 -8.38 -9.50
CA ILE A 351 -2.20 -8.89 -8.45
C ILE A 351 -0.81 -8.83 -9.03
N ILE A 352 0.10 -8.15 -8.34
CA ILE A 352 1.46 -7.94 -8.81
C ILE A 352 2.45 -8.30 -7.72
N SER A 353 3.56 -8.91 -8.13
CA SER A 353 4.75 -9.02 -7.28
C SER A 353 5.87 -8.21 -7.91
N ASP A 354 6.56 -7.45 -7.09
CA ASP A 354 7.70 -6.63 -7.48
C ASP A 354 8.89 -7.47 -7.97
N HIS A 355 9.11 -8.64 -7.36
CA HIS A 355 10.14 -9.62 -7.71
C HIS A 355 9.75 -11.01 -7.18
N GLY A 356 10.43 -12.05 -7.63
CA GLY A 356 10.46 -13.36 -6.99
C GLY A 356 11.56 -13.43 -5.93
N ILE A 357 11.78 -14.62 -5.37
CA ILE A 357 12.86 -14.87 -4.41
C ILE A 357 13.47 -16.25 -4.70
N LYS A 358 14.80 -16.38 -4.61
CA LYS A 358 15.52 -17.61 -4.87
C LYS A 358 16.47 -17.93 -3.73
N PRO A 359 16.72 -19.22 -3.44
CA PRO A 359 17.74 -19.61 -2.47
C PRO A 359 19.11 -19.11 -2.90
N LEU A 360 19.98 -18.83 -1.93
CA LEU A 360 21.37 -18.49 -2.19
C LEU A 360 22.05 -19.64 -2.94
N ARG A 361 22.87 -19.31 -3.94
CA ARG A 361 23.69 -20.29 -4.67
C ARG A 361 24.79 -20.81 -3.74
N GLU A 362 25.28 -22.01 -4.01
CA GLU A 362 26.30 -22.68 -3.16
C GLU A 362 27.54 -21.80 -2.91
N PHE A 363 28.05 -21.11 -3.93
CA PHE A 363 29.19 -20.23 -3.79
C PHE A 363 28.90 -18.96 -2.97
N GLU A 364 27.66 -18.46 -2.98
CA GLU A 364 27.24 -17.30 -2.19
C GLU A 364 27.09 -17.67 -0.72
N GLN A 365 26.75 -18.93 -0.40
CA GLN A 365 26.61 -19.42 0.97
C GLN A 365 27.96 -19.50 1.71
N THR A 366 29.10 -19.49 0.99
CA THR A 366 30.45 -19.44 1.56
C THR A 366 30.93 -18.03 1.87
N ASP A 367 30.25 -16.99 1.37
CA ASP A 367 30.52 -15.60 1.69
C ASP A 367 29.86 -15.24 3.02
N PRO A 368 30.63 -14.83 4.07
CA PRO A 368 30.05 -14.42 5.35
C PRO A 368 29.04 -13.28 5.23
N HIS A 369 29.11 -12.47 4.18
CA HIS A 369 28.21 -11.34 3.95
C HIS A 369 26.98 -11.72 3.11
N ALA A 370 27.05 -12.82 2.34
CA ALA A 370 25.93 -13.28 1.50
C ALA A 370 24.74 -13.84 2.30
N HIS A 371 24.96 -14.15 3.58
CA HIS A 371 23.94 -14.71 4.49
C HIS A 371 23.24 -13.66 5.35
N MET A 372 23.54 -12.39 5.13
CA MET A 372 22.98 -11.29 5.94
C MET A 372 22.03 -10.48 5.09
N ASP A 373 20.89 -10.07 5.68
CA ASP A 373 20.00 -9.14 5.04
C ASP A 373 20.63 -7.74 4.88
N HIS A 374 19.87 -6.81 4.32
CA HIS A 374 20.32 -5.44 4.09
C HIS A 374 20.84 -4.71 5.35
N GLU A 375 20.49 -5.20 6.54
CA GLU A 375 20.96 -4.64 7.81
C GLU A 375 22.22 -5.37 8.33
N LYS A 376 22.73 -6.38 7.63
CA LYS A 376 23.88 -7.19 8.02
C LYS A 376 23.80 -7.83 9.41
N THR A 377 22.59 -7.93 9.95
CA THR A 377 22.33 -8.41 11.32
C THR A 377 21.52 -9.69 11.36
N THR A 378 20.76 -9.99 10.30
CA THR A 378 19.89 -11.16 10.22
C THR A 378 20.39 -12.12 9.15
N PRO A 379 20.60 -13.43 9.45
CA PRO A 379 20.93 -14.42 8.45
C PRO A 379 19.83 -14.59 7.43
N VAL A 380 20.18 -14.65 6.14
CA VAL A 380 19.25 -14.94 5.05
C VAL A 380 19.69 -16.19 4.30
N ILE A 381 18.73 -16.93 3.76
CA ILE A 381 18.99 -18.14 2.96
C ILE A 381 18.46 -18.00 1.52
N ALA A 382 17.71 -16.96 1.25
CA ALA A 382 17.22 -16.63 -0.08
C ALA A 382 17.27 -15.11 -0.30
N LYS A 383 17.40 -14.68 -1.55
CA LYS A 383 17.52 -13.29 -1.95
C LYS A 383 16.81 -12.99 -3.26
N HIS A 384 16.70 -11.73 -3.59
CA HIS A 384 16.12 -11.23 -4.83
C HIS A 384 16.97 -10.16 -5.53
N ASP A 385 18.03 -9.67 -4.91
CA ASP A 385 18.87 -8.55 -5.39
C ASP A 385 19.93 -8.99 -6.44
N PHE A 386 19.58 -9.96 -7.28
CA PHE A 386 20.43 -10.39 -8.40
C PHE A 386 20.68 -9.24 -9.38
N ALA A 387 21.89 -9.22 -9.98
CA ALA A 387 22.27 -8.21 -10.94
C ALA A 387 21.35 -8.19 -12.17
N ASP A 388 20.87 -9.35 -12.60
CA ASP A 388 19.84 -9.47 -13.62
C ASP A 388 18.46 -9.67 -12.97
N GLY A 389 17.55 -8.71 -13.18
CA GLY A 389 16.16 -8.81 -12.70
C GLY A 389 15.37 -9.96 -13.32
N ASP A 390 15.82 -10.51 -14.46
CA ASP A 390 15.21 -11.67 -15.12
C ASP A 390 15.45 -12.98 -14.35
N ASP A 391 16.44 -13.02 -13.45
CA ASP A 391 16.70 -14.17 -12.56
C ASP A 391 15.56 -14.35 -11.53
N VAL A 392 14.93 -13.26 -11.12
CA VAL A 392 13.86 -13.23 -10.12
C VAL A 392 12.64 -12.40 -10.57
N PRO A 393 12.03 -12.74 -11.70
CA PRO A 393 10.89 -11.98 -12.18
C PRO A 393 9.77 -12.03 -11.16
N GLY A 394 9.06 -10.91 -11.02
CA GLY A 394 7.81 -10.86 -10.28
C GLY A 394 6.69 -11.64 -10.99
N SER A 395 5.51 -11.55 -10.44
CA SER A 395 4.31 -12.21 -10.94
C SER A 395 3.22 -11.19 -11.27
N PHE A 396 2.48 -11.48 -12.33
CA PHE A 396 1.40 -10.63 -12.83
C PHE A 396 0.13 -11.46 -13.01
N PHE A 397 -0.98 -10.97 -12.47
CA PHE A 397 -2.32 -11.51 -12.68
C PHE A 397 -3.28 -10.35 -12.87
N ALA A 398 -4.17 -10.46 -13.84
CA ALA A 398 -5.20 -9.46 -14.09
C ALA A 398 -6.52 -10.14 -14.42
N MET A 399 -7.61 -9.67 -13.85
CA MET A 399 -8.97 -10.06 -14.24
C MET A 399 -9.90 -8.85 -14.19
N GLY A 400 -10.98 -8.88 -14.94
CA GLY A 400 -11.97 -7.82 -15.00
C GLY A 400 -12.67 -7.76 -16.34
N PRO A 401 -13.52 -6.73 -16.57
CA PRO A 401 -14.24 -6.57 -17.82
C PRO A 401 -13.31 -6.53 -19.04
N GLY A 402 -13.56 -7.42 -20.01
CA GLY A 402 -12.77 -7.47 -21.25
C GLY A 402 -11.31 -7.91 -21.07
N ILE A 403 -10.91 -8.42 -19.90
CA ILE A 403 -9.63 -9.12 -19.73
C ILE A 403 -9.79 -10.56 -20.25
N LYS A 404 -8.84 -11.01 -21.08
CA LYS A 404 -8.81 -12.38 -21.62
C LYS A 404 -8.70 -13.41 -20.50
N GLN A 405 -9.55 -14.42 -20.55
CA GLN A 405 -9.62 -15.47 -19.53
C GLN A 405 -8.65 -16.62 -19.85
N GLY A 406 -7.98 -17.13 -18.83
CA GLY A 406 -7.04 -18.24 -18.92
C GLY A 406 -5.81 -17.97 -19.80
N LEU A 407 -5.57 -16.71 -20.19
CA LEU A 407 -4.40 -16.35 -20.99
C LEU A 407 -3.15 -16.37 -20.10
N ARG A 408 -2.14 -17.12 -20.53
CA ARG A 408 -0.81 -17.06 -19.95
C ARG A 408 0.11 -16.23 -20.85
N LEU A 409 0.65 -15.16 -20.31
CA LEU A 409 1.72 -14.41 -20.97
C LEU A 409 2.97 -15.30 -21.02
N MET A 410 3.50 -15.52 -22.21
CA MET A 410 4.67 -16.36 -22.44
C MET A 410 5.93 -15.49 -22.36
N GLY A 411 6.99 -16.03 -21.70
CA GLY A 411 8.23 -15.28 -21.51
C GLY A 411 8.08 -14.11 -20.52
N LEU A 412 8.80 -13.03 -20.78
CA LEU A 412 8.81 -11.79 -19.97
C LEU A 412 8.15 -10.63 -20.74
N GLU A 413 6.93 -10.85 -21.20
CA GLU A 413 6.20 -9.89 -22.03
C GLU A 413 5.73 -8.66 -21.23
N ALA A 414 5.35 -8.86 -19.95
CA ALA A 414 4.98 -7.77 -19.06
C ALA A 414 6.18 -7.32 -18.21
N SER A 415 6.24 -6.03 -17.91
CA SER A 415 7.28 -5.41 -17.09
C SER A 415 6.67 -4.56 -15.99
N VAL A 416 7.40 -4.34 -14.89
CA VAL A 416 7.01 -3.40 -13.82
C VAL A 416 6.77 -1.99 -14.34
N TYR A 417 7.33 -1.61 -15.48
CA TYR A 417 7.06 -0.34 -16.13
C TYR A 417 5.66 -0.24 -16.72
N ASP A 418 5.02 -1.37 -17.08
CA ASP A 418 3.78 -1.41 -17.85
C ASP A 418 2.52 -1.22 -16.98
N LEU A 419 2.63 -1.37 -15.65
CA LEU A 419 1.47 -1.32 -14.76
C LEU A 419 0.79 0.05 -14.78
N ALA A 420 1.53 1.13 -14.52
CA ALA A 420 0.96 2.48 -14.47
C ALA A 420 0.34 2.92 -15.80
N PRO A 421 1.00 2.76 -16.97
CA PRO A 421 0.36 3.04 -18.26
C PRO A 421 -0.92 2.25 -18.50
N THR A 422 -0.94 0.96 -18.13
CA THR A 422 -2.12 0.10 -18.29
C THR A 422 -3.28 0.56 -17.42
N ILE A 423 -3.03 0.96 -16.17
CA ILE A 423 -4.06 1.48 -15.28
C ILE A 423 -4.58 2.84 -15.77
N LEU A 424 -3.69 3.77 -16.17
CA LEU A 424 -4.10 5.06 -16.72
C LEU A 424 -4.99 4.91 -17.95
N HIS A 425 -4.66 3.95 -18.83
CA HIS A 425 -5.45 3.63 -20.00
C HIS A 425 -6.89 3.22 -19.65
N LEU A 426 -7.11 2.44 -18.57
CA LEU A 426 -8.46 2.07 -18.12
C LEU A 426 -9.31 3.29 -17.75
N TYR A 427 -8.69 4.39 -17.31
CA TYR A 427 -9.36 5.66 -17.00
C TYR A 427 -9.40 6.64 -18.18
N GLY A 428 -8.88 6.25 -19.35
CA GLY A 428 -8.79 7.14 -20.52
C GLY A 428 -7.80 8.29 -20.32
N ILE A 429 -6.79 8.09 -19.48
CA ILE A 429 -5.72 9.06 -19.23
C ILE A 429 -4.49 8.62 -20.03
N ASP A 430 -3.96 9.52 -20.86
CA ASP A 430 -2.76 9.24 -21.63
C ASP A 430 -1.54 9.12 -20.69
N PRO A 431 -0.70 8.08 -20.86
CA PRO A 431 0.55 7.96 -20.12
C PRO A 431 1.46 9.19 -20.35
N SER A 432 2.17 9.60 -19.30
CA SER A 432 3.18 10.66 -19.40
C SER A 432 4.28 10.26 -20.40
N LYS A 433 4.85 11.24 -21.10
CA LYS A 433 5.96 11.00 -22.05
C LYS A 433 7.24 10.47 -21.39
N GLN A 434 7.41 10.67 -20.09
CA GLN A 434 8.52 10.13 -19.33
C GLN A 434 8.36 8.63 -19.03
N MET A 435 7.14 8.11 -19.06
CA MET A 435 6.88 6.69 -18.81
C MET A 435 7.59 5.82 -19.83
N ARG A 436 8.27 4.77 -19.34
CA ARG A 436 9.04 3.79 -20.13
C ARG A 436 8.22 2.59 -20.55
N GLY A 437 7.16 2.31 -19.81
CA GLY A 437 6.27 1.20 -20.07
C GLY A 437 5.23 1.52 -21.13
N ARG A 438 4.52 0.50 -21.53
CA ARG A 438 3.43 0.53 -22.50
C ARG A 438 2.12 0.03 -21.88
N VAL A 439 1.03 0.26 -22.54
CA VAL A 439 -0.23 -0.41 -22.22
C VAL A 439 -0.12 -1.89 -22.61
N LEU A 440 -0.47 -2.80 -21.71
CA LEU A 440 -0.55 -4.24 -21.95
C LEU A 440 -1.81 -4.58 -22.76
N SER A 441 -1.86 -4.10 -24.01
CA SER A 441 -3.05 -4.27 -24.87
C SER A 441 -3.38 -5.73 -25.13
N GLU A 442 -2.40 -6.61 -25.11
CA GLU A 442 -2.54 -8.05 -25.32
C GLU A 442 -3.40 -8.78 -24.28
N ILE A 443 -3.57 -8.20 -23.09
CA ILE A 443 -4.42 -8.80 -22.04
C ILE A 443 -5.92 -8.53 -22.27
N PHE A 444 -6.27 -7.58 -23.14
CA PHE A 444 -7.66 -7.21 -23.42
C PHE A 444 -8.24 -8.01 -24.60
N GLU A 445 -9.55 -8.28 -24.56
CA GLU A 445 -10.27 -8.99 -25.65
C GLU A 445 -10.22 -8.21 -26.96
N ASN A 446 -10.33 -6.88 -26.89
CA ASN A 446 -10.20 -5.98 -28.04
C ASN A 446 -8.79 -5.43 -28.09
N SER A 447 -8.03 -5.73 -29.14
CA SER A 447 -6.62 -5.38 -29.31
C SER A 447 -6.35 -3.86 -29.38
N ASP A 448 -7.36 -3.04 -29.66
CA ASP A 448 -7.29 -1.58 -29.61
C ASP A 448 -7.39 -1.01 -28.19
N GLY A 449 -7.43 -1.90 -27.17
CA GLY A 449 -7.46 -1.50 -25.75
C GLY A 449 -8.73 -0.74 -25.36
N LYS A 450 -9.65 -0.51 -26.30
CA LYS A 450 -10.95 0.08 -25.97
C LYS A 450 -11.77 -0.96 -25.25
N VAL A 451 -11.86 -0.82 -23.95
CA VAL A 451 -12.76 -1.60 -23.11
C VAL A 451 -14.15 -1.49 -23.71
N ALA A 452 -14.72 -2.62 -24.17
CA ALA A 452 -16.10 -2.69 -24.59
C ALA A 452 -16.96 -2.36 -23.36
N GLN A 453 -17.34 -1.09 -23.24
CA GLN A 453 -18.29 -0.65 -22.23
C GLN A 453 -19.69 -1.08 -22.69
N LYS A 454 -20.12 -2.25 -22.22
CA LYS A 454 -21.52 -2.67 -22.29
C LYS A 454 -22.36 -1.99 -21.23
#